data_afcf4a53e39cfeaa55c06c6d00746ab8
#
_entry.id   afcf4a53e39cfeaa55c06c6d00746ab8
#
_cell.length_a   1.000
_cell.length_b   1.000
_cell.length_c   1.000
_cell.angle_alpha   90.00
_cell.angle_beta   90.00
_cell.angle_gamma   90.00
#
_symmetry.space_group_name_H-M   'P 1'
#
loop_
_entity.id
_entity.type
_entity.pdbx_description
1 polymer ?
#
loop_
_entity_poly.entity_id
_entity_poly.type
_entity_poly.pdbx_seq_one_letter_code
_entity_poly.pdbx_strand_id
1 'polypeptide(L)'
;ITEIDINKLAYERRKMNTCEIMGWESYDFIDFSYDNVYTTEKNSEGKSEKRLIETPLLRTFPKSPFIPECKEERDSSSEDVITIQALGLKKRMAHTGCKYAIVGLSGGLDSTLAAIVICRTMDMLGLSRENVIAVTMPCFGTTGRTYHNAIKLAKELGITLREINIKESVLSHLKDIGHDV
;
A
#
# COMPACT_ATOMS: atom_id res chain seq x y z
N ILE A 1 19.90 -27.61 9.01
CA ILE A 1 19.00 -27.93 7.89
C ILE A 1 18.16 -26.67 7.64
N THR A 2 18.09 -26.23 6.40
CA THR A 2 17.28 -25.08 6.00
C THR A 2 16.49 -25.40 4.74
N GLU A 3 15.35 -24.74 4.55
CA GLU A 3 14.58 -24.77 3.31
C GLU A 3 14.98 -23.60 2.43
N ILE A 4 15.20 -23.87 1.16
CA ILE A 4 15.52 -22.86 0.16
C ILE A 4 14.48 -22.94 -0.97
N ASP A 5 13.83 -21.82 -1.25
CA ASP A 5 12.91 -21.70 -2.37
C ASP A 5 13.70 -21.34 -3.64
N ILE A 6 14.00 -22.36 -4.43
CA ILE A 6 14.79 -22.23 -5.66
C ILE A 6 14.09 -21.34 -6.69
N ASN A 7 12.77 -21.45 -6.79
CA ASN A 7 12.00 -20.64 -7.75
C ASN A 7 12.03 -19.16 -7.38
N LYS A 8 11.96 -18.84 -6.10
CA LYS A 8 12.11 -17.47 -5.61
C LYS A 8 13.50 -16.93 -5.90
N LEU A 9 14.55 -17.71 -5.63
CA LEU A 9 15.92 -17.31 -5.94
C LEU A 9 16.12 -17.08 -7.45
N ALA A 10 15.60 -17.95 -8.30
CA ALA A 10 15.66 -17.78 -9.75
C ALA A 10 14.90 -16.53 -10.23
N TYR A 11 13.75 -16.23 -9.61
CA TYR A 11 12.98 -15.03 -9.91
C TYR A 11 13.70 -13.75 -9.51
N GLU A 12 14.22 -13.68 -8.28
CA GLU A 12 14.98 -12.53 -7.80
C GLU A 12 16.25 -12.30 -8.62
N ARG A 13 16.94 -13.39 -8.99
CA ARG A 13 18.14 -13.30 -9.84
C ARG A 13 17.86 -12.72 -11.22
N ARG A 14 16.69 -13.01 -11.81
CA ARG A 14 16.29 -12.43 -13.11
C ARG A 14 16.00 -10.93 -13.02
N LYS A 15 15.63 -10.42 -11.85
CA LYS A 15 15.41 -8.99 -11.62
C LYS A 15 16.70 -8.20 -11.43
N MET A 16 17.76 -8.89 -11.00
CA MET A 16 19.05 -8.25 -10.77
C MET A 16 19.77 -8.06 -12.11
N ASN A 17 20.02 -6.83 -12.47
CA ASN A 17 20.79 -6.44 -13.66
C ASN A 17 22.28 -6.14 -13.35
N THR A 18 22.69 -6.36 -12.11
CA THR A 18 24.05 -6.09 -11.62
C THR A 18 24.92 -7.34 -11.47
N CYS A 19 24.41 -8.53 -11.86
CA CYS A 19 25.21 -9.75 -11.86
C CYS A 19 26.16 -9.74 -13.05
N GLU A 20 27.44 -9.57 -12.79
CA GLU A 20 28.47 -9.88 -13.77
C GLU A 20 28.55 -11.40 -13.96
N ILE A 21 28.63 -11.82 -15.22
CA ILE A 21 28.95 -13.21 -15.56
C ILE A 21 30.45 -13.36 -15.35
N MET A 22 30.83 -13.85 -14.16
CA MET A 22 32.24 -14.19 -13.92
C MET A 22 32.62 -15.38 -14.80
N GLY A 23 33.87 -15.37 -15.30
CA GLY A 23 34.37 -16.43 -16.15
C GLY A 23 34.25 -17.81 -15.49
N TRP A 24 33.66 -18.74 -16.20
CA TRP A 24 33.36 -20.11 -15.76
C TRP A 24 34.61 -20.97 -15.55
N GLU A 25 35.78 -20.48 -15.97
CA GLU A 25 37.01 -21.24 -16.06
C GLU A 25 37.67 -21.58 -14.72
N SER A 26 37.17 -21.00 -13.61
CA SER A 26 37.75 -21.19 -12.26
C SER A 26 36.86 -21.98 -11.28
N TYR A 27 35.79 -22.61 -11.77
CA TYR A 27 34.85 -23.35 -10.89
C TYR A 27 34.79 -24.83 -11.27
N ASP A 28 34.82 -25.68 -10.26
CA ASP A 28 34.48 -27.09 -10.41
C ASP A 28 32.95 -27.26 -10.43
N PHE A 29 32.43 -27.84 -11.52
CA PHE A 29 31.02 -28.14 -11.64
C PHE A 29 30.73 -29.52 -11.07
N ILE A 30 29.85 -29.59 -10.09
CA ILE A 30 29.32 -30.83 -9.55
C ILE A 30 27.89 -30.95 -10.01
N ASP A 31 27.64 -31.83 -10.96
CA ASP A 31 26.30 -32.14 -11.42
C ASP A 31 25.61 -33.04 -10.42
N PHE A 32 24.37 -32.70 -10.07
CA PHE A 32 23.52 -33.55 -9.28
C PHE A 32 22.09 -33.56 -9.83
N SER A 33 21.40 -34.68 -9.76
CA SER A 33 20.02 -34.79 -10.18
C SER A 33 19.07 -34.81 -8.97
N TYR A 34 17.96 -34.06 -9.10
CA TYR A 34 16.87 -34.09 -8.15
C TYR A 34 15.75 -34.95 -8.71
N ASP A 35 15.88 -36.29 -8.53
CA ASP A 35 14.89 -37.21 -9.09
C ASP A 35 13.57 -37.25 -8.31
N ASN A 36 13.52 -36.63 -7.13
CA ASN A 36 12.40 -36.71 -6.21
C ASN A 36 11.48 -35.47 -6.19
N VAL A 37 11.60 -34.57 -7.18
CA VAL A 37 10.79 -33.34 -7.21
C VAL A 37 9.46 -33.55 -7.93
N TYR A 38 9.39 -34.55 -8.81
CA TYR A 38 8.18 -34.82 -9.61
C TYR A 38 7.74 -36.26 -9.46
N THR A 39 6.44 -36.45 -9.31
CA THR A 39 5.79 -37.75 -9.55
C THR A 39 5.12 -37.75 -10.93
N THR A 40 5.02 -38.92 -11.54
CA THR A 40 4.32 -39.06 -12.81
C THR A 40 2.96 -39.72 -12.53
N GLU A 41 1.91 -38.94 -12.70
CA GLU A 41 0.54 -39.40 -12.55
C GLU A 41 -0.15 -39.48 -13.92
N LYS A 42 -1.10 -40.43 -14.06
CA LYS A 42 -1.96 -40.45 -15.26
C LYS A 42 -3.19 -39.61 -15.00
N ASN A 43 -3.44 -38.64 -15.92
CA ASN A 43 -4.66 -37.85 -15.87
C ASN A 43 -5.90 -38.69 -16.28
N SER A 44 -7.09 -38.09 -16.22
CA SER A 44 -8.35 -38.71 -16.59
C SER A 44 -8.40 -39.21 -18.07
N GLU A 45 -7.51 -38.74 -18.91
CA GLU A 45 -7.36 -39.14 -20.32
C GLU A 45 -6.27 -40.21 -20.53
N GLY A 46 -5.66 -40.73 -19.45
CA GLY A 46 -4.61 -41.70 -19.51
C GLY A 46 -3.22 -41.20 -19.92
N LYS A 47 -3.07 -39.88 -20.10
CA LYS A 47 -1.78 -39.25 -20.41
C LYS A 47 -0.94 -39.08 -19.15
N SER A 48 0.35 -39.32 -19.26
CA SER A 48 1.29 -39.15 -18.15
C SER A 48 1.60 -37.67 -17.97
N GLU A 49 1.30 -37.12 -16.81
CA GLU A 49 1.63 -35.76 -16.40
C GLU A 49 2.64 -35.77 -15.26
N LYS A 50 3.65 -34.92 -15.35
CA LYS A 50 4.59 -34.69 -14.24
C LYS A 50 3.96 -33.71 -13.26
N ARG A 51 3.76 -34.15 -12.04
CA ARG A 51 3.25 -33.33 -10.94
C ARG A 51 4.32 -33.15 -9.87
N LEU A 52 4.42 -31.93 -9.33
CA LEU A 52 5.29 -31.68 -8.18
C LEU A 52 4.84 -32.50 -6.99
N ILE A 53 5.81 -33.12 -6.31
CA ILE A 53 5.54 -33.82 -5.05
C ILE A 53 5.19 -32.77 -3.99
N GLU A 54 4.03 -32.93 -3.36
CA GLU A 54 3.67 -32.09 -2.23
C GLU A 54 4.56 -32.42 -1.04
N THR A 55 5.34 -31.45 -0.61
CA THR A 55 6.18 -31.57 0.58
C THR A 55 5.67 -30.63 1.66
N PRO A 56 5.60 -31.08 2.93
CA PRO A 56 5.22 -30.20 4.01
C PRO A 56 6.26 -29.10 4.18
N LEU A 57 5.79 -27.86 4.22
CA LEU A 57 6.66 -26.71 4.51
C LEU A 57 7.08 -26.79 5.99
N LEU A 58 8.38 -26.74 6.25
CA LEU A 58 8.94 -26.71 7.60
C LEU A 58 8.97 -25.29 8.20
N ARG A 59 8.88 -24.28 7.35
CA ARG A 59 8.83 -22.87 7.76
C ARG A 59 7.40 -22.36 7.82
N THR A 60 7.16 -21.49 8.77
CA THR A 60 5.89 -20.77 8.88
C THR A 60 5.95 -19.42 8.17
N PHE A 61 4.85 -19.06 7.53
CA PHE A 61 4.69 -17.73 6.96
C PHE A 61 3.66 -16.95 7.79
N PRO A 62 4.00 -15.77 8.31
CA PRO A 62 3.03 -14.95 9.01
C PRO A 62 1.90 -14.56 8.06
N LYS A 63 0.64 -14.63 8.52
CA LYS A 63 -0.55 -14.25 7.73
C LYS A 63 -0.52 -12.79 7.31
N SER A 64 0.11 -11.94 8.09
CA SER A 64 0.22 -10.50 7.87
C SER A 64 1.69 -10.08 7.98
N PRO A 65 2.53 -10.36 6.96
CA PRO A 65 3.98 -10.19 7.06
C PRO A 65 4.43 -8.72 7.26
N PHE A 66 3.56 -7.76 6.97
CA PHE A 66 3.83 -6.33 7.12
C PHE A 66 3.29 -5.72 8.42
N ILE A 67 2.58 -6.52 9.22
CA ILE A 67 1.97 -6.05 10.47
C ILE A 67 2.59 -6.84 11.62
N PRO A 68 3.36 -6.22 12.51
CA PRO A 68 3.91 -6.89 13.68
C PRO A 68 2.79 -7.50 14.55
N GLU A 69 3.00 -8.71 15.04
CA GLU A 69 2.05 -9.38 15.93
C GLU A 69 2.04 -8.74 17.32
N CYS A 70 3.20 -8.33 17.81
CA CYS A 70 3.36 -7.63 19.06
C CYS A 70 2.75 -6.22 18.96
N LYS A 71 1.92 -5.85 19.95
CA LYS A 71 1.26 -4.55 19.97
C LYS A 71 2.24 -3.40 20.05
N GLU A 72 3.25 -3.52 20.89
CA GLU A 72 4.28 -2.50 21.12
C GLU A 72 5.07 -2.22 19.84
N GLU A 73 5.47 -3.27 19.12
CA GLU A 73 6.16 -3.14 17.83
C GLU A 73 5.26 -2.53 16.75
N ARG A 74 3.98 -2.92 16.73
CA ARG A 74 3.01 -2.38 15.78
C ARG A 74 2.76 -0.89 16.03
N ASP A 75 2.61 -0.49 17.30
CA ASP A 75 2.37 0.91 17.68
C ASP A 75 3.61 1.76 17.32
N SER A 76 4.83 1.26 17.63
CA SER A 76 6.08 1.92 17.25
C SER A 76 6.24 2.04 15.74
N SER A 77 6.04 0.95 14.99
CA SER A 77 6.14 0.96 13.53
C SER A 77 5.12 1.89 12.88
N SER A 78 3.91 1.97 13.44
CA SER A 78 2.87 2.87 12.93
C SER A 78 3.23 4.33 13.16
N GLU A 79 3.79 4.66 14.32
CA GLU A 79 4.28 6.02 14.63
C GLU A 79 5.44 6.42 13.71
N ASP A 80 6.37 5.50 13.46
CA ASP A 80 7.48 5.71 12.54
C ASP A 80 6.99 5.99 11.10
N VAL A 81 6.03 5.21 10.61
CA VAL A 81 5.44 5.39 9.27
C VAL A 81 4.79 6.77 9.14
N ILE A 82 3.99 7.18 10.12
CA ILE A 82 3.35 8.51 10.11
C ILE A 82 4.41 9.61 10.19
N THR A 83 5.43 9.43 11.02
CA THR A 83 6.50 10.41 11.20
C THR A 83 7.32 10.59 9.93
N ILE A 84 7.69 9.51 9.23
CA ILE A 84 8.43 9.56 7.96
C ILE A 84 7.63 10.34 6.90
N GLN A 85 6.33 10.05 6.77
CA GLN A 85 5.47 10.75 5.83
C GLN A 85 5.34 12.26 6.19
N ALA A 86 5.15 12.56 7.47
CA ALA A 86 5.03 13.95 7.95
C ALA A 86 6.33 14.74 7.74
N LEU A 87 7.50 14.13 7.96
CA LEU A 87 8.80 14.74 7.70
C LEU A 87 9.01 15.04 6.20
N GLY A 88 8.59 14.14 5.33
CA GLY A 88 8.62 14.36 3.88
C GLY A 88 7.78 15.57 3.47
N LEU A 89 6.55 15.65 3.95
CA LEU A 89 5.65 16.77 3.68
C LEU A 89 6.17 18.07 4.32
N LYS A 90 6.66 18.01 5.57
CA LYS A 90 7.30 19.15 6.26
C LYS A 90 8.42 19.76 5.42
N LYS A 91 9.29 18.92 4.88
CA LYS A 91 10.41 19.39 4.04
C LYS A 91 9.91 20.12 2.81
N ARG A 92 8.85 19.62 2.16
CA ARG A 92 8.25 20.26 0.99
C ARG A 92 7.59 21.60 1.33
N MET A 93 6.75 21.62 2.37
CA MET A 93 6.07 22.85 2.80
C MET A 93 7.07 23.92 3.24
N ALA A 94 8.09 23.56 4.01
CA ALA A 94 9.14 24.50 4.42
C ALA A 94 9.92 25.06 3.22
N HIS A 95 10.23 24.22 2.21
CA HIS A 95 10.95 24.66 1.01
C HIS A 95 10.12 25.63 0.15
N THR A 96 8.82 25.37 0.01
CA THR A 96 7.91 26.19 -0.81
C THR A 96 7.35 27.41 -0.06
N GLY A 97 7.53 27.47 1.26
CA GLY A 97 6.93 28.50 2.10
C GLY A 97 5.40 28.39 2.26
N CYS A 98 4.82 27.23 1.89
CA CYS A 98 3.38 27.01 2.00
C CYS A 98 2.94 26.96 3.46
N LYS A 99 1.88 27.73 3.78
CA LYS A 99 1.29 27.80 5.12
C LYS A 99 -0.05 27.07 5.21
N TYR A 100 -0.60 26.64 4.10
CA TYR A 100 -1.89 25.95 3.99
C TYR A 100 -1.72 24.59 3.33
N ALA A 101 -2.56 23.66 3.71
CA ALA A 101 -2.70 22.37 3.04
C ALA A 101 -4.18 22.09 2.74
N ILE A 102 -4.46 21.54 1.56
CA ILE A 102 -5.82 21.18 1.15
C ILE A 102 -5.87 19.68 0.94
N VAL A 103 -6.91 19.03 1.46
CA VAL A 103 -7.12 17.58 1.31
C VAL A 103 -8.58 17.26 1.02
N GLY A 104 -8.81 16.39 0.03
CA GLY A 104 -10.13 15.80 -0.19
C GLY A 104 -10.44 14.78 0.91
N LEU A 105 -11.48 15.03 1.69
CA LEU A 105 -11.87 14.18 2.81
C LEU A 105 -13.13 13.39 2.47
N SER A 106 -12.95 12.14 2.07
CA SER A 106 -14.06 11.24 1.69
C SER A 106 -14.68 10.50 2.88
N GLY A 107 -14.02 10.47 4.03
CA GLY A 107 -14.38 9.64 5.19
C GLY A 107 -13.93 8.18 5.07
N GLY A 108 -13.11 7.85 4.07
CA GLY A 108 -12.40 6.57 3.93
C GLY A 108 -11.03 6.59 4.59
N LEU A 109 -10.37 5.42 4.67
CA LEU A 109 -9.09 5.25 5.38
C LEU A 109 -7.96 6.09 4.79
N ASP A 110 -7.82 6.13 3.47
CA ASP A 110 -6.71 6.82 2.81
C ASP A 110 -6.75 8.34 3.07
N SER A 111 -7.94 8.95 2.91
CA SER A 111 -8.13 10.36 3.20
C SER A 111 -7.98 10.70 4.69
N THR A 112 -8.34 9.76 5.56
CA THR A 112 -8.13 9.88 7.01
C THR A 112 -6.64 9.90 7.33
N LEU A 113 -5.88 8.94 6.80
CA LEU A 113 -4.43 8.89 7.00
C LEU A 113 -3.75 10.16 6.46
N ALA A 114 -4.13 10.60 5.26
CA ALA A 114 -3.61 11.84 4.69
C ALA A 114 -3.86 13.06 5.59
N ALA A 115 -5.07 13.20 6.15
CA ALA A 115 -5.41 14.27 7.08
C ALA A 115 -4.57 14.21 8.37
N ILE A 116 -4.35 13.02 8.93
CA ILE A 116 -3.50 12.83 10.13
C ILE A 116 -2.05 13.24 9.84
N VAL A 117 -1.48 12.79 8.71
CA VAL A 117 -0.12 13.14 8.29
C VAL A 117 0.03 14.67 8.10
N ILE A 118 -0.97 15.31 7.49
CA ILE A 118 -0.97 16.78 7.31
C ILE A 118 -1.02 17.48 8.67
N CYS A 119 -1.91 17.07 9.59
CA CYS A 119 -1.99 17.65 10.93
C CYS A 119 -0.66 17.51 11.68
N ARG A 120 -0.06 16.33 11.65
CA ARG A 120 1.27 16.10 12.25
C ARG A 120 2.34 17.03 11.66
N THR A 121 2.27 17.24 10.34
CA THR A 121 3.18 18.16 9.63
C THR A 121 2.99 19.60 10.08
N MET A 122 1.74 20.06 10.24
CA MET A 122 1.43 21.41 10.72
C MET A 122 1.96 21.61 12.13
N ASP A 123 1.74 20.64 13.02
CA ASP A 123 2.28 20.67 14.38
C ASP A 123 3.81 20.78 14.38
N MET A 124 4.51 19.99 13.55
CA MET A 124 5.97 20.05 13.40
C MET A 124 6.50 21.35 12.82
N LEU A 125 5.69 22.12 12.10
CA LEU A 125 6.01 23.40 11.52
C LEU A 125 5.60 24.56 12.44
N GLY A 126 4.91 24.31 13.54
CA GLY A 126 4.32 25.33 14.41
C GLY A 126 3.20 26.14 13.72
N LEU A 127 2.51 25.53 12.74
CA LEU A 127 1.40 26.13 12.02
C LEU A 127 0.06 25.71 12.64
N SER A 128 -0.95 26.58 12.57
CA SER A 128 -2.31 26.23 13.03
C SER A 128 -2.91 25.10 12.19
N ARG A 129 -3.56 24.16 12.84
CA ARG A 129 -4.35 23.12 12.15
C ARG A 129 -5.56 23.69 11.41
N GLU A 130 -6.02 24.88 11.74
CA GLU A 130 -7.05 25.61 10.96
C GLU A 130 -6.62 25.91 9.53
N ASN A 131 -5.30 25.93 9.27
CA ASN A 131 -4.74 26.09 7.94
C ASN A 131 -4.83 24.81 7.10
N VAL A 132 -5.29 23.69 7.68
CA VAL A 132 -5.65 22.49 6.93
C VAL A 132 -7.09 22.60 6.48
N ILE A 133 -7.29 22.69 5.19
CA ILE A 133 -8.61 22.79 4.57
C ILE A 133 -9.02 21.42 4.05
N ALA A 134 -9.88 20.74 4.80
CA ALA A 134 -10.51 19.51 4.36
C ALA A 134 -11.72 19.82 3.49
N VAL A 135 -11.79 19.26 2.30
CA VAL A 135 -12.90 19.45 1.37
C VAL A 135 -13.66 18.12 1.25
N THR A 136 -14.94 18.11 1.62
CA THR A 136 -15.83 16.98 1.32
C THR A 136 -16.76 17.35 0.17
N MET A 137 -16.89 16.43 -0.79
CA MET A 137 -17.63 16.64 -2.02
C MET A 137 -18.72 15.59 -2.17
N PRO A 138 -19.86 15.72 -1.46
CA PRO A 138 -20.93 14.74 -1.57
C PRO A 138 -21.52 14.67 -2.97
N CYS A 139 -21.69 13.44 -3.46
CA CYS A 139 -22.28 13.13 -4.76
C CYS A 139 -23.12 11.83 -4.63
N PHE A 140 -23.60 11.28 -5.73
CA PHE A 140 -24.50 10.12 -5.80
C PHE A 140 -23.99 8.88 -5.05
N GLY A 141 -22.67 8.62 -5.07
CA GLY A 141 -22.04 7.49 -4.38
C GLY A 141 -21.69 7.73 -2.90
N THR A 142 -21.94 8.91 -2.38
CA THR A 142 -21.59 9.24 -0.98
C THR A 142 -22.59 8.62 -0.03
N THR A 143 -22.14 7.68 0.82
CA THR A 143 -22.99 7.09 1.85
C THR A 143 -23.08 8.01 3.07
N GLY A 144 -24.20 7.96 3.81
CA GLY A 144 -24.36 8.73 5.04
C GLY A 144 -23.25 8.45 6.05
N ARG A 145 -22.76 7.21 6.12
CA ARG A 145 -21.67 6.82 7.03
C ARG A 145 -20.35 7.53 6.69
N THR A 146 -19.91 7.49 5.45
CA THR A 146 -18.67 8.12 5.02
C THR A 146 -18.72 9.63 5.17
N TYR A 147 -19.86 10.24 4.85
CA TYR A 147 -20.10 11.65 5.06
C TYR A 147 -19.96 12.07 6.53
N HIS A 148 -20.63 11.37 7.45
CA HIS A 148 -20.55 11.67 8.87
C HIS A 148 -19.14 11.42 9.43
N ASN A 149 -18.44 10.40 8.93
CA ASN A 149 -17.05 10.15 9.30
C ASN A 149 -16.14 11.34 8.93
N ALA A 150 -16.30 11.91 7.73
CA ALA A 150 -15.52 13.07 7.31
C ALA A 150 -15.74 14.29 8.22
N ILE A 151 -17.01 14.58 8.56
CA ILE A 151 -17.34 15.71 9.45
C ILE A 151 -16.77 15.48 10.86
N LYS A 152 -16.98 14.29 11.42
CA LYS A 152 -16.48 13.96 12.75
C LYS A 152 -14.95 14.04 12.80
N LEU A 153 -14.26 13.47 11.81
CA LEU A 153 -12.80 13.52 11.73
C LEU A 153 -12.28 14.94 11.68
N ALA A 154 -12.85 15.78 10.82
CA ALA A 154 -12.41 17.18 10.69
C ALA A 154 -12.54 17.92 12.02
N LYS A 155 -13.66 17.69 12.74
CA LYS A 155 -13.91 18.28 14.06
C LYS A 155 -12.90 17.79 15.11
N GLU A 156 -12.64 16.49 15.18
CA GLU A 156 -11.71 15.88 16.15
C GLU A 156 -10.26 16.33 15.89
N LEU A 157 -9.88 16.51 14.62
CA LEU A 157 -8.55 16.99 14.25
C LEU A 157 -8.39 18.52 14.42
N GLY A 158 -9.47 19.27 14.59
CA GLY A 158 -9.44 20.74 14.69
C GLY A 158 -9.07 21.41 13.37
N ILE A 159 -9.47 20.84 12.23
CA ILE A 159 -9.18 21.35 10.87
C ILE A 159 -10.39 22.03 10.27
N THR A 160 -10.15 22.93 9.30
CA THR A 160 -11.22 23.65 8.60
C THR A 160 -11.92 22.72 7.60
N LEU A 161 -13.22 22.46 7.78
CA LEU A 161 -14.01 21.66 6.84
C LEU A 161 -14.77 22.58 5.86
N ARG A 162 -14.69 22.25 4.57
CA ARG A 162 -15.53 22.81 3.52
C ARG A 162 -16.31 21.71 2.83
N GLU A 163 -17.61 21.92 2.69
CA GLU A 163 -18.49 21.06 1.93
C GLU A 163 -18.79 21.72 0.57
N ILE A 164 -18.59 20.98 -0.50
CA ILE A 164 -18.88 21.40 -1.86
C ILE A 164 -19.75 20.35 -2.53
N ASN A 165 -21.04 20.62 -2.69
CA ASN A 165 -21.94 19.73 -3.41
C ASN A 165 -21.64 19.76 -4.90
N ILE A 166 -21.20 18.62 -5.46
CA ILE A 166 -20.79 18.51 -6.86
C ILE A 166 -21.84 17.85 -7.76
N LYS A 167 -23.07 17.58 -7.25
CA LYS A 167 -24.09 16.84 -8.02
C LYS A 167 -24.46 17.52 -9.33
N GLU A 168 -24.68 18.82 -9.31
CA GLU A 168 -25.04 19.57 -10.51
C GLU A 168 -23.91 19.60 -11.55
N SER A 169 -22.68 19.75 -11.09
CA SER A 169 -21.50 19.70 -11.97
C SER A 169 -21.34 18.34 -12.63
N VAL A 170 -21.56 17.27 -11.86
CA VAL A 170 -21.51 15.89 -12.38
C VAL A 170 -22.62 15.64 -13.39
N LEU A 171 -23.86 16.08 -13.10
CA LEU A 171 -24.99 15.95 -14.01
C LEU A 171 -24.76 16.71 -15.33
N SER A 172 -24.23 17.93 -15.25
CA SER A 172 -23.88 18.70 -16.45
C SER A 172 -22.84 17.94 -17.28
N HIS A 173 -21.80 17.43 -16.65
CA HIS A 173 -20.76 16.70 -17.36
C HIS A 173 -21.25 15.38 -17.97
N LEU A 174 -22.11 14.64 -17.27
CA LEU A 174 -22.73 13.41 -17.81
C LEU A 174 -23.57 13.72 -19.04
N LYS A 175 -24.33 14.81 -19.02
CA LYS A 175 -25.09 15.29 -20.18
C LYS A 175 -24.18 15.64 -21.36
N ASP A 176 -23.07 16.30 -21.12
CA ASP A 176 -22.12 16.71 -22.15
C ASP A 176 -21.50 15.53 -22.90
N ILE A 177 -21.30 14.39 -22.20
CA ILE A 177 -20.77 13.15 -22.77
C ILE A 177 -21.87 12.20 -23.29
N GLY A 178 -23.15 12.61 -23.26
CA GLY A 178 -24.28 11.81 -23.73
C GLY A 178 -24.63 10.63 -22.85
N HIS A 179 -24.33 10.69 -21.55
CA HIS A 179 -24.71 9.65 -20.59
C HIS A 179 -26.05 9.98 -19.95
N ASP A 180 -27.04 9.11 -20.13
CA ASP A 180 -28.34 9.22 -19.47
C ASP A 180 -28.22 8.78 -17.99
N VAL A 181 -28.80 9.60 -17.10
CA VAL A 181 -28.75 9.40 -15.63
C VAL A 181 -30.13 9.00 -15.12
#